data_132d41ff1335dad4cc6c899e371258bd
#
_entry.id   132d41ff1335dad4cc6c899e371258bd
#
_cell.length_a   1.000
_cell.length_b   1.000
_cell.length_c   1.000
_cell.angle_alpha   90.00
_cell.angle_beta   90.00
_cell.angle_gamma   90.00
#
_symmetry.space_group_name_H-M   'P 1'
#
loop_
_entity.id
_entity.type
_entity.pdbx_description
1 polymer ?
#
loop_
_entity_poly.entity_id
_entity_poly.type
_entity_poly.pdbx_seq_one_letter_code
_entity_poly.pdbx_strand_id
1 'polypeptide(L)'
;ISKLPGLGPKSAKRIVLKLINNRDELVKPMASTLAEVYKNVTRCNSCGSLKSNLNGCVNCESLKEKYTKICVVEDIADQWSIENSNIFQGYFHILGGTISSVGQRKEDLLINSLVERVNREKIEEVILATSATVEGQTTAYYIQDSLKDTNAKVTKLAQGLPVGGEIESLDDGTLFSAFKNRSNLKS
;
A
#
# COMPACT_ATOMS: atom_id res chain seq x y z
N ILE A 1 -5.46 24.13 -3.25
CA ILE A 1 -4.03 23.75 -3.03
C ILE A 1 -3.77 23.57 -1.54
N SER A 2 -4.23 24.46 -0.66
CA SER A 2 -4.05 24.32 0.81
C SER A 2 -4.71 23.09 1.44
N LYS A 3 -5.57 22.36 0.71
CA LYS A 3 -6.16 21.10 1.13
C LYS A 3 -5.26 19.88 0.81
N LEU A 4 -4.16 20.09 0.08
CA LEU A 4 -3.22 19.03 -0.22
C LEU A 4 -2.30 18.79 0.98
N PRO A 5 -1.95 17.52 1.29
CA PRO A 5 -1.10 17.21 2.43
C PRO A 5 0.27 17.86 2.30
N GLY A 6 0.82 18.35 3.42
CA GLY A 6 2.11 19.04 3.45
C GLY A 6 2.12 20.49 2.95
N LEU A 7 0.99 21.01 2.45
CA LEU A 7 0.90 22.38 1.94
C LEU A 7 0.12 23.30 2.89
N GLY A 8 0.87 24.05 3.71
CA GLY A 8 0.28 25.11 4.54
C GLY A 8 -0.18 26.33 3.73
N PRO A 9 -0.98 27.24 4.34
CA PRO A 9 -1.55 28.42 3.65
C PRO A 9 -0.51 29.31 2.97
N LYS A 10 0.67 29.49 3.56
CA LYS A 10 1.75 30.29 3.01
C LYS A 10 2.33 29.67 1.73
N SER A 11 2.61 28.37 1.75
CA SER A 11 3.09 27.62 0.58
C SER A 11 2.05 27.58 -0.53
N ALA A 12 0.78 27.37 -0.18
CA ALA A 12 -0.32 27.36 -1.12
C ALA A 12 -0.45 28.71 -1.88
N LYS A 13 -0.35 29.85 -1.17
CA LYS A 13 -0.35 31.19 -1.80
C LYS A 13 0.81 31.35 -2.79
N ARG A 14 2.02 30.94 -2.41
CA ARG A 14 3.20 31.02 -3.29
C ARG A 14 3.04 30.16 -4.56
N ILE A 15 2.49 28.95 -4.42
CA ILE A 15 2.20 28.08 -5.56
C ILE A 15 1.18 28.75 -6.49
N VAL A 16 0.08 29.27 -5.97
CA VAL A 16 -0.94 29.95 -6.79
C VAL A 16 -0.35 31.13 -7.57
N LEU A 17 0.47 31.96 -6.93
CA LEU A 17 1.14 33.09 -7.62
C LEU A 17 2.08 32.60 -8.73
N LYS A 18 2.84 31.51 -8.48
CA LYS A 18 3.71 30.90 -9.48
C LYS A 18 2.90 30.36 -10.68
N LEU A 19 1.76 29.74 -10.42
CA LEU A 19 0.86 29.23 -11.46
C LEU A 19 0.28 30.37 -12.30
N ILE A 20 -0.22 31.46 -11.67
CA ILE A 20 -0.79 32.60 -12.38
C ILE A 20 0.25 33.26 -13.29
N ASN A 21 1.49 33.41 -12.82
CA ASN A 21 2.57 33.99 -13.60
C ASN A 21 3.09 33.11 -14.74
N ASN A 22 2.74 31.81 -14.77
CA ASN A 22 3.19 30.87 -15.79
C ASN A 22 2.01 30.07 -16.33
N ARG A 23 0.98 30.74 -16.82
CA ARG A 23 -0.29 30.13 -17.21
C ARG A 23 -0.15 29.11 -18.33
N ASP A 24 0.56 29.46 -19.40
CA ASP A 24 0.66 28.61 -20.58
C ASP A 24 1.60 27.41 -20.36
N GLU A 25 2.69 27.64 -19.60
CA GLU A 25 3.69 26.60 -19.34
C GLU A 25 3.31 25.64 -18.22
N LEU A 26 2.57 26.11 -17.19
CA LEU A 26 2.23 25.30 -16.03
C LEU A 26 0.73 25.01 -15.91
N VAL A 27 -0.13 26.04 -15.95
CA VAL A 27 -1.55 25.83 -15.66
C VAL A 27 -2.24 25.03 -16.76
N LYS A 28 -2.00 25.36 -18.02
CA LYS A 28 -2.65 24.72 -19.16
C LYS A 28 -2.31 23.22 -19.23
N PRO A 29 -1.05 22.77 -19.24
CA PRO A 29 -0.73 21.34 -19.26
C PRO A 29 -1.18 20.65 -17.98
N MET A 30 -1.03 21.28 -16.79
CA MET A 30 -1.50 20.71 -15.53
C MET A 30 -3.02 20.47 -15.52
N ALA A 31 -3.81 21.43 -16.00
CA ALA A 31 -5.26 21.31 -16.08
C ALA A 31 -5.68 20.17 -17.04
N SER A 32 -5.01 20.09 -18.21
CA SER A 32 -5.24 18.99 -19.17
C SER A 32 -4.92 17.62 -18.56
N THR A 33 -3.74 17.47 -17.96
CA THR A 33 -3.33 16.22 -17.33
C THR A 33 -4.26 15.82 -16.17
N LEU A 34 -4.66 16.75 -15.32
CA LEU A 34 -5.62 16.48 -14.24
C LEU A 34 -6.99 16.03 -14.78
N ALA A 35 -7.46 16.63 -15.88
CA ALA A 35 -8.70 16.23 -16.51
C ALA A 35 -8.60 14.81 -17.11
N GLU A 36 -7.46 14.47 -17.71
CA GLU A 36 -7.21 13.12 -18.23
C GLU A 36 -7.13 12.08 -17.10
N VAL A 37 -6.41 12.38 -16.01
CA VAL A 37 -6.34 11.53 -14.83
C VAL A 37 -7.74 11.29 -14.27
N TYR A 38 -8.53 12.34 -14.12
CA TYR A 38 -9.91 12.23 -13.60
C TYR A 38 -10.80 11.33 -14.46
N LYS A 39 -10.65 11.39 -15.79
CA LYS A 39 -11.44 10.57 -16.72
C LYS A 39 -10.96 9.12 -16.80
N ASN A 40 -9.66 8.90 -16.80
CA ASN A 40 -9.06 7.67 -17.27
C ASN A 40 -8.45 6.81 -16.17
N VAL A 41 -8.16 7.39 -14.99
CA VAL A 41 -7.51 6.66 -13.88
C VAL A 41 -8.53 6.39 -12.79
N THR A 42 -8.72 5.13 -12.47
CA THR A 42 -9.59 4.67 -11.38
C THR A 42 -8.88 3.63 -10.52
N ARG A 43 -9.45 3.33 -9.38
CA ARG A 43 -8.98 2.26 -8.53
C ARG A 43 -9.57 0.92 -8.99
N CYS A 44 -8.76 -0.11 -9.07
CA CYS A 44 -9.23 -1.45 -9.38
C CYS A 44 -10.01 -2.04 -8.20
N ASN A 45 -11.26 -2.44 -8.43
CA ASN A 45 -12.09 -3.03 -7.38
C ASN A 45 -11.62 -4.42 -6.93
N SER A 46 -10.78 -5.10 -7.74
CA SER A 46 -10.28 -6.43 -7.41
C SER A 46 -8.99 -6.40 -6.60
N CYS A 47 -8.04 -5.53 -6.93
CA CYS A 47 -6.71 -5.52 -6.29
C CYS A 47 -6.34 -4.19 -5.64
N GLY A 48 -7.13 -3.14 -5.82
CA GLY A 48 -6.90 -1.82 -5.24
C GLY A 48 -5.85 -0.96 -5.97
N SER A 49 -5.11 -1.48 -6.94
CA SER A 49 -4.13 -0.71 -7.72
C SER A 49 -4.81 0.35 -8.61
N LEU A 50 -4.05 1.34 -9.03
CA LEU A 50 -4.51 2.25 -10.07
C LEU A 50 -4.63 1.50 -11.40
N LYS A 51 -5.69 1.74 -12.11
CA LYS A 51 -5.91 1.21 -13.45
C LYS A 51 -6.34 2.30 -14.42
N SER A 52 -5.98 2.12 -15.68
CA SER A 52 -6.52 2.90 -16.77
C SER A 52 -7.85 2.30 -17.23
N ASN A 53 -8.86 3.14 -17.44
CA ASN A 53 -10.12 2.71 -18.04
C ASN A 53 -9.96 2.20 -19.47
N LEU A 54 -8.85 2.54 -20.14
CA LEU A 54 -8.55 2.13 -21.51
C LEU A 54 -7.86 0.77 -21.59
N ASN A 55 -6.96 0.46 -20.64
CA ASN A 55 -6.05 -0.69 -20.72
C ASN A 55 -6.29 -1.74 -19.62
N GLY A 56 -7.29 -1.52 -18.76
CA GLY A 56 -7.54 -2.42 -17.64
C GLY A 56 -6.52 -2.29 -16.49
N CYS A 57 -6.45 -3.29 -15.65
CA CYS A 57 -5.55 -3.33 -14.51
C CYS A 57 -4.28 -4.14 -14.80
N VAL A 58 -3.14 -3.48 -14.80
CA VAL A 58 -1.84 -4.13 -15.04
C VAL A 58 -1.51 -5.15 -13.95
N ASN A 59 -1.89 -4.88 -12.70
CA ASN A 59 -1.54 -5.73 -11.55
C ASN A 59 -2.37 -7.03 -11.46
N CYS A 60 -3.55 -7.10 -12.03
CA CYS A 60 -4.39 -8.30 -11.90
C CYS A 60 -5.05 -8.81 -13.20
N GLU A 61 -5.10 -7.99 -14.27
CA GLU A 61 -5.75 -8.37 -15.52
C GLU A 61 -4.76 -8.64 -16.67
N SER A 62 -3.62 -7.93 -16.68
CA SER A 62 -2.66 -7.94 -17.80
C SER A 62 -1.40 -8.75 -17.54
N LEU A 63 -1.27 -9.40 -16.37
CA LEU A 63 -0.07 -10.19 -16.06
C LEU A 63 -0.05 -11.47 -16.89
N LYS A 64 1.03 -11.67 -17.64
CA LYS A 64 1.30 -12.89 -18.41
C LYS A 64 1.74 -14.05 -17.54
N GLU A 65 2.36 -13.75 -16.39
CA GLU A 65 2.87 -14.73 -15.44
C GLU A 65 1.84 -14.96 -14.33
N LYS A 66 1.72 -16.21 -13.92
CA LYS A 66 0.91 -16.59 -12.75
C LYS A 66 1.81 -16.68 -11.53
N TYR A 67 1.51 -15.89 -10.52
CA TYR A 67 2.18 -15.93 -9.24
C TYR A 67 1.36 -16.70 -8.21
N THR A 68 2.04 -17.36 -7.27
CA THR A 68 1.42 -18.06 -6.13
C THR A 68 1.52 -17.24 -4.84
N LYS A 69 2.13 -16.04 -4.91
CA LYS A 69 2.30 -15.14 -3.76
C LYS A 69 1.61 -13.80 -4.01
N ILE A 70 1.03 -13.25 -2.94
CA ILE A 70 0.41 -11.94 -2.95
C ILE A 70 0.92 -11.11 -1.76
N CYS A 71 1.38 -9.89 -2.05
CA CYS A 71 1.77 -8.92 -1.04
C CYS A 71 0.60 -7.95 -0.79
N VAL A 72 0.15 -7.87 0.45
CA VAL A 72 -0.94 -7.01 0.88
C VAL A 72 -0.37 -5.77 1.53
N VAL A 73 -0.70 -4.60 0.97
CA VAL A 73 -0.26 -3.28 1.44
C VAL A 73 -1.45 -2.39 1.79
N GLU A 74 -1.22 -1.35 2.58
CA GLU A 74 -2.26 -0.42 3.01
C GLU A 74 -2.65 0.55 1.90
N ASP A 75 -1.66 1.09 1.19
CA ASP A 75 -1.87 2.06 0.12
C ASP A 75 -0.97 1.83 -1.11
N ILE A 76 -1.13 2.69 -2.11
CA ILE A 76 -0.40 2.60 -3.38
C ILE A 76 1.06 3.05 -3.23
N ALA A 77 1.37 3.92 -2.27
CA ALA A 77 2.74 4.36 -2.03
C ALA A 77 3.59 3.21 -1.48
N ASP A 78 3.00 2.36 -0.63
CA ASP A 78 3.64 1.14 -0.13
C ASP A 78 3.93 0.17 -1.27
N GLN A 79 2.95 -0.04 -2.18
CA GLN A 79 3.16 -0.86 -3.39
C GLN A 79 4.36 -0.34 -4.18
N TRP A 80 4.40 0.94 -4.52
CA TRP A 80 5.49 1.54 -5.29
C TRP A 80 6.84 1.42 -4.60
N SER A 81 6.88 1.54 -3.28
CA SER A 81 8.11 1.40 -2.50
C SER A 81 8.69 -0.02 -2.63
N ILE A 82 7.83 -1.04 -2.54
CA ILE A 82 8.25 -2.45 -2.69
C ILE A 82 8.62 -2.76 -4.14
N GLU A 83 7.86 -2.28 -5.12
CA GLU A 83 8.16 -2.47 -6.55
C GLU A 83 9.51 -1.85 -6.93
N ASN A 84 9.77 -0.62 -6.49
CA ASN A 84 11.03 0.07 -6.78
C ASN A 84 12.26 -0.63 -6.15
N SER A 85 12.08 -1.37 -5.07
CA SER A 85 13.17 -2.13 -4.44
C SER A 85 13.53 -3.42 -5.17
N ASN A 86 12.67 -3.91 -6.07
CA ASN A 86 12.80 -5.17 -6.82
C ASN A 86 13.01 -6.42 -5.93
N ILE A 87 12.59 -6.38 -4.65
CA ILE A 87 12.76 -7.50 -3.70
C ILE A 87 11.60 -8.49 -3.73
N PHE A 88 10.48 -8.15 -4.35
CA PHE A 88 9.28 -8.98 -4.41
C PHE A 88 8.79 -9.17 -5.84
N GLN A 89 8.55 -10.44 -6.19
CA GLN A 89 7.91 -10.83 -7.44
C GLN A 89 6.62 -11.59 -7.11
N GLY A 90 5.49 -11.01 -7.45
CA GLY A 90 4.18 -11.56 -7.12
C GLY A 90 3.06 -10.55 -7.38
N TYR A 91 1.87 -10.93 -6.98
CA TYR A 91 0.74 -10.02 -7.03
C TYR A 91 0.77 -9.02 -5.87
N PHE A 92 0.24 -7.83 -6.10
CA PHE A 92 -0.08 -6.88 -5.04
C PHE A 92 -1.58 -6.81 -4.78
N HIS A 93 -1.95 -6.52 -3.54
CA HIS A 93 -3.30 -6.21 -3.13
C HIS A 93 -3.29 -5.01 -2.18
N ILE A 94 -3.95 -3.93 -2.59
CA ILE A 94 -3.98 -2.67 -1.87
C ILE A 94 -5.31 -2.54 -1.16
N LEU A 95 -5.28 -2.52 0.17
CA LEU A 95 -6.47 -2.47 1.01
C LEU A 95 -7.24 -1.15 0.87
N GLY A 96 -6.51 -0.03 0.81
CA GLY A 96 -7.07 1.31 0.79
C GLY A 96 -7.08 2.00 2.13
N GLY A 97 -6.35 1.48 3.08
CA GLY A 97 -6.19 2.00 4.42
C GLY A 97 -6.08 0.90 5.47
N THR A 98 -6.32 1.27 6.72
CA THR A 98 -6.30 0.38 7.88
C THR A 98 -7.63 0.38 8.62
N ILE A 99 -7.90 -0.65 9.40
CA ILE A 99 -9.02 -0.66 10.34
C ILE A 99 -8.65 0.30 11.48
N SER A 100 -9.34 1.44 11.53
CA SER A 100 -9.14 2.42 12.59
C SER A 100 -10.37 2.46 13.51
N SER A 101 -10.14 2.85 14.77
CA SER A 101 -11.21 3.08 15.73
C SER A 101 -12.06 4.32 15.40
N VAL A 102 -11.57 5.18 14.49
CA VAL A 102 -12.20 6.45 14.12
C VAL A 102 -12.34 6.53 12.61
N GLY A 103 -13.53 6.21 12.09
CA GLY A 103 -14.01 6.70 10.81
C GLY A 103 -13.87 5.82 9.57
N GLN A 104 -13.02 4.82 9.52
CA GLN A 104 -12.96 3.91 8.36
C GLN A 104 -13.68 2.58 8.67
N ARG A 105 -14.71 2.28 7.90
CA ARG A 105 -15.47 1.02 8.07
C ARG A 105 -14.66 -0.13 7.47
N LYS A 106 -14.81 -1.32 8.06
CA LYS A 106 -14.19 -2.55 7.52
C LYS A 106 -14.63 -2.83 6.08
N GLU A 107 -15.87 -2.46 5.76
CA GLU A 107 -16.49 -2.62 4.44
C GLU A 107 -15.83 -1.76 3.35
N ASP A 108 -15.16 -0.66 3.74
CA ASP A 108 -14.45 0.24 2.79
C ASP A 108 -13.09 -0.33 2.35
N LEU A 109 -12.59 -1.33 3.09
CA LEU A 109 -11.34 -2.02 2.76
C LEU A 109 -11.59 -3.21 1.82
N LEU A 110 -10.68 -3.45 0.89
CA LEU A 110 -10.80 -4.54 -0.09
C LEU A 110 -10.46 -5.92 0.49
N ILE A 111 -10.86 -6.23 1.73
CA ILE A 111 -10.55 -7.50 2.39
C ILE A 111 -11.36 -8.66 1.81
N ASN A 112 -12.66 -8.46 1.54
CA ASN A 112 -13.48 -9.49 0.90
C ASN A 112 -12.94 -9.84 -0.49
N SER A 113 -12.55 -8.84 -1.27
CA SER A 113 -11.95 -9.03 -2.59
C SER A 113 -10.59 -9.76 -2.50
N LEU A 114 -9.83 -9.56 -1.42
CA LEU A 114 -8.60 -10.35 -1.17
C LEU A 114 -8.92 -11.83 -0.99
N VAL A 115 -9.89 -12.17 -0.16
CA VAL A 115 -10.31 -13.58 0.08
C VAL A 115 -10.77 -14.25 -1.21
N GLU A 116 -11.61 -13.58 -1.99
CA GLU A 116 -12.07 -14.08 -3.30
C GLU A 116 -10.88 -14.31 -4.25
N ARG A 117 -9.95 -13.38 -4.25
CA ARG A 117 -8.78 -13.43 -5.11
C ARG A 117 -7.81 -14.55 -4.72
N VAL A 118 -7.57 -14.75 -3.44
CA VAL A 118 -6.74 -15.85 -2.91
C VAL A 118 -7.26 -17.20 -3.40
N ASN A 119 -8.58 -17.42 -3.33
CA ASN A 119 -9.19 -18.67 -3.78
C ASN A 119 -9.17 -18.81 -5.31
N ARG A 120 -9.53 -17.77 -6.05
CA ARG A 120 -9.60 -17.77 -7.51
C ARG A 120 -8.23 -17.98 -8.16
N GLU A 121 -7.21 -17.31 -7.66
CA GLU A 121 -5.87 -17.31 -8.23
C GLU A 121 -4.99 -18.42 -7.62
N LYS A 122 -5.53 -19.22 -6.68
CA LYS A 122 -4.84 -20.31 -5.99
C LYS A 122 -3.53 -19.83 -5.33
N ILE A 123 -3.63 -18.75 -4.57
CA ILE A 123 -2.50 -18.19 -3.86
C ILE A 123 -2.06 -19.13 -2.73
N GLU A 124 -0.77 -19.41 -2.68
CA GLU A 124 -0.13 -20.26 -1.66
C GLU A 124 0.36 -19.45 -0.46
N GLU A 125 0.77 -18.19 -0.69
CA GLU A 125 1.27 -17.31 0.38
C GLU A 125 0.71 -15.90 0.25
N VAL A 126 0.12 -15.41 1.36
CA VAL A 126 -0.30 -14.02 1.55
C VAL A 126 0.68 -13.35 2.50
N ILE A 127 1.42 -12.37 2.01
CA ILE A 127 2.42 -11.61 2.76
C ILE A 127 1.78 -10.30 3.20
N LEU A 128 1.60 -10.11 4.51
CA LEU A 128 1.06 -8.87 5.08
C LEU A 128 2.19 -7.85 5.27
N ALA A 129 2.19 -6.82 4.45
CA ALA A 129 3.09 -5.67 4.50
C ALA A 129 2.36 -4.44 5.04
N THR A 130 1.61 -4.61 6.13
CA THR A 130 0.96 -3.53 6.87
C THR A 130 1.93 -2.84 7.80
N SER A 131 1.62 -1.60 8.18
CA SER A 131 2.44 -0.81 9.10
C SER A 131 2.58 -1.49 10.48
N ALA A 132 3.64 -1.13 11.21
CA ALA A 132 3.88 -1.61 12.57
C ALA A 132 3.04 -0.88 13.64
N THR A 133 2.11 -0.01 13.23
CA THR A 133 1.17 0.70 14.09
C THR A 133 0.12 -0.23 14.69
N VAL A 134 -0.62 0.24 15.69
CA VAL A 134 -1.73 -0.51 16.30
C VAL A 134 -2.80 -0.83 15.26
N GLU A 135 -3.13 0.15 14.40
CA GLU A 135 -4.11 0.01 13.31
C GLU A 135 -3.64 -1.01 12.27
N GLY A 136 -2.37 -0.93 11.84
CA GLY A 136 -1.80 -1.89 10.88
C GLY A 136 -1.76 -3.31 11.43
N GLN A 137 -1.42 -3.49 12.70
CA GLN A 137 -1.43 -4.80 13.35
C GLN A 137 -2.87 -5.33 13.51
N THR A 138 -3.83 -4.50 13.92
CA THR A 138 -5.24 -4.87 14.01
C THR A 138 -5.77 -5.31 12.64
N THR A 139 -5.41 -4.58 11.59
CA THR A 139 -5.77 -4.91 10.21
C THR A 139 -5.17 -6.25 9.80
N ALA A 140 -3.89 -6.50 10.13
CA ALA A 140 -3.23 -7.77 9.85
C ALA A 140 -3.92 -8.96 10.51
N TYR A 141 -4.29 -8.86 11.78
CA TYR A 141 -5.04 -9.92 12.48
C TYR A 141 -6.41 -10.16 11.88
N TYR A 142 -7.12 -9.09 11.50
CA TYR A 142 -8.41 -9.23 10.85
C TYR A 142 -8.32 -9.93 9.49
N ILE A 143 -7.29 -9.60 8.69
CA ILE A 143 -7.03 -10.29 7.41
C ILE A 143 -6.70 -11.76 7.65
N GLN A 144 -5.85 -12.06 8.63
CA GLN A 144 -5.50 -13.43 8.97
C GLN A 144 -6.75 -14.24 9.35
N ASP A 145 -7.65 -13.69 10.16
CA ASP A 145 -8.92 -14.34 10.51
C ASP A 145 -9.83 -14.54 9.30
N SER A 146 -9.89 -13.54 8.40
CA SER A 146 -10.67 -13.61 7.16
C SER A 146 -10.16 -14.69 6.18
N LEU A 147 -8.89 -15.03 6.25
CA LEU A 147 -8.24 -16.04 5.39
C LEU A 147 -8.16 -17.44 6.00
N LYS A 148 -8.64 -17.65 7.22
CA LYS A 148 -8.52 -18.93 7.96
C LYS A 148 -9.10 -20.14 7.22
N ASP A 149 -10.14 -19.92 6.42
CA ASP A 149 -10.80 -20.97 5.64
C ASP A 149 -10.19 -21.17 4.25
N THR A 150 -9.07 -20.50 3.95
CA THR A 150 -8.28 -20.67 2.73
C THR A 150 -7.08 -21.60 2.98
N ASN A 151 -6.51 -22.15 1.91
CA ASN A 151 -5.29 -22.94 1.99
C ASN A 151 -4.00 -22.11 1.97
N ALA A 152 -4.10 -20.79 1.90
CA ALA A 152 -2.96 -19.91 1.80
C ALA A 152 -2.24 -19.74 3.16
N LYS A 153 -0.92 -19.84 3.15
CA LYS A 153 -0.09 -19.47 4.29
C LYS A 153 -0.10 -17.96 4.44
N VAL A 154 -0.44 -17.47 5.63
CA VAL A 154 -0.36 -16.03 5.93
C VAL A 154 0.95 -15.73 6.66
N THR A 155 1.74 -14.82 6.11
CA THR A 155 3.00 -14.35 6.68
C THR A 155 2.95 -12.83 6.86
N LYS A 156 3.84 -12.28 7.68
CA LYS A 156 3.96 -10.84 7.94
C LYS A 156 5.42 -10.44 7.83
N LEU A 157 5.67 -9.20 7.37
CA LEU A 157 7.03 -8.66 7.34
C LEU A 157 7.64 -8.64 8.75
N ALA A 158 8.92 -8.98 8.84
CA ALA A 158 9.66 -8.98 10.09
C ALA A 158 9.76 -7.56 10.67
N GLN A 159 9.72 -7.49 12.00
CA GLN A 159 9.88 -6.24 12.75
C GLN A 159 11.11 -6.40 13.66
N GLY A 160 11.95 -5.37 13.72
CA GLY A 160 13.15 -5.41 14.55
C GLY A 160 14.17 -4.33 14.18
N LEU A 161 15.45 -4.63 14.42
CA LEU A 161 16.55 -3.73 14.14
C LEU A 161 16.65 -3.43 12.62
N PRO A 162 16.67 -2.17 12.21
CA PRO A 162 16.92 -1.83 10.82
C PRO A 162 18.37 -2.16 10.44
N VAL A 163 18.60 -2.55 9.20
CA VAL A 163 19.96 -2.80 8.70
C VAL A 163 20.79 -1.52 8.74
N GLY A 164 21.96 -1.57 9.41
CA GLY A 164 22.81 -0.41 9.63
C GLY A 164 22.39 0.49 10.79
N GLY A 165 21.33 0.11 11.54
CA GLY A 165 20.92 0.85 12.74
C GLY A 165 21.77 0.49 13.95
N GLU A 166 22.06 1.49 14.79
CA GLU A 166 22.73 1.32 16.07
C GLU A 166 21.70 1.19 17.19
N ILE A 167 21.93 0.27 18.15
CA ILE A 167 21.00 -0.01 19.26
C ILE A 167 20.68 1.25 20.07
N GLU A 168 21.70 2.09 20.30
CA GLU A 168 21.59 3.33 21.08
C GLU A 168 20.59 4.34 20.49
N SER A 169 20.40 4.31 19.15
CA SER A 169 19.52 5.25 18.44
C SER A 169 18.06 4.78 18.32
N LEU A 170 17.73 3.60 18.84
CA LEU A 170 16.40 3.01 18.67
C LEU A 170 15.47 3.36 19.82
N ASP A 171 14.18 3.49 19.51
CA ASP A 171 13.11 3.62 20.48
C ASP A 171 12.80 2.29 21.19
N ASP A 172 12.20 2.37 22.36
CA ASP A 172 11.86 1.21 23.20
C ASP A 172 10.93 0.21 22.48
N GLY A 173 10.01 0.67 21.63
CA GLY A 173 9.09 -0.17 20.87
C GLY A 173 9.81 -1.02 19.82
N THR A 174 10.76 -0.42 19.12
CA THR A 174 11.62 -1.10 18.14
C THR A 174 12.52 -2.13 18.84
N LEU A 175 13.13 -1.77 19.97
CA LEU A 175 13.93 -2.69 20.77
C LEU A 175 13.09 -3.87 21.29
N PHE A 176 11.91 -3.61 21.83
CA PHE A 176 10.98 -4.67 22.28
C PHE A 176 10.64 -5.63 21.13
N SER A 177 10.33 -5.10 19.96
CA SER A 177 10.02 -5.90 18.75
C SER A 177 11.21 -6.75 18.32
N ALA A 178 12.42 -6.20 18.35
CA ALA A 178 13.66 -6.92 18.01
C ALA A 178 13.90 -8.10 18.96
N PHE A 179 13.75 -7.88 20.28
CA PHE A 179 13.88 -8.94 21.28
C PHE A 179 12.79 -10.03 21.14
N LYS A 180 11.55 -9.63 20.88
CA LYS A 180 10.43 -10.55 20.68
C LYS A 180 10.62 -11.43 19.45
N ASN A 181 11.12 -10.86 18.35
CA ASN A 181 11.27 -11.52 17.06
C ASN A 181 12.69 -12.08 16.84
N ARG A 182 13.55 -12.13 17.87
CA ARG A 182 14.90 -12.67 17.73
C ARG A 182 14.87 -14.09 17.21
N SER A 183 15.79 -14.40 16.30
CA SER A 183 15.95 -15.73 15.69
C SER A 183 17.31 -16.34 16.05
N ASN A 184 17.42 -17.66 15.96
CA ASN A 184 18.69 -18.36 16.11
C ASN A 184 19.62 -17.97 14.97
N LEU A 185 20.91 -17.77 15.29
CA LEU A 185 21.95 -17.65 14.27
C LEU A 185 22.01 -19.02 13.54
N LYS A 186 21.72 -18.97 12.24
CA LYS A 186 21.98 -20.12 11.37
C LYS A 186 23.45 -20.05 10.97
N SER A 187 24.22 -21.08 11.35
CA SER A 187 25.58 -21.32 10.86
C SER A 187 25.58 -21.63 9.38
#